data_7209d83c1e51d95416bfa3d20c7b9851
#
_entry.id   7209d83c1e51d95416bfa3d20c7b9851
#
_cell.length_a   1.000
_cell.length_b   1.000
_cell.length_c   1.000
_cell.angle_alpha   90.00
_cell.angle_beta   90.00
_cell.angle_gamma   90.00
#
_symmetry.space_group_name_H-M   'P 1'
#
loop_
_entity.id
_entity.type
_entity.pdbx_description
1 polymer ?
#
loop_
_entity_poly.entity_id
_entity_poly.type
_entity_poly.pdbx_seq_one_letter_code
_entity_poly.pdbx_strand_id
1 'polypeptide(L)'
;MVRMPAPLFLGTGLADRTIPPQHQYAAAAALCAAGNPLAWKTYPGITHNGGVNAAFDDELAFVRAARSGRPTTSNCDRLVKPDAPQPASPGVPFND
;
A
#
# COMPACT_ATOMS: atom_id res chain seq x y z
N MET A 1 16.68 1.55 -7.76
CA MET A 1 15.98 2.24 -6.66
C MET A 1 16.81 2.12 -5.38
N VAL A 2 16.77 3.12 -4.55
CA VAL A 2 17.62 3.22 -3.36
C VAL A 2 17.01 2.41 -2.21
N ARG A 3 17.89 1.77 -1.43
CA ARG A 3 17.46 1.13 -0.18
C ARG A 3 17.27 2.22 0.90
N MET A 4 16.13 2.22 1.54
CA MET A 4 15.80 3.17 2.60
C MET A 4 16.33 2.70 3.95
N PRO A 5 16.62 3.62 4.89
CA PRO A 5 17.15 3.24 6.22
C PRO A 5 16.09 2.71 7.18
N ALA A 6 14.82 2.67 6.78
CA ALA A 6 13.71 2.24 7.61
C ALA A 6 12.77 1.32 6.82
N PRO A 7 11.97 0.49 7.50
CA PRO A 7 10.94 -0.30 6.80
C PRO A 7 9.89 0.62 6.17
N LEU A 8 9.22 0.12 5.13
CA LEU A 8 8.28 0.90 4.34
C LEU A 8 6.88 0.30 4.40
N PHE A 9 5.88 1.16 4.32
CA PHE A 9 4.48 0.78 4.15
C PHE A 9 3.93 1.48 2.90
N LEU A 10 3.22 0.75 2.06
CA LEU A 10 2.52 1.30 0.91
C LEU A 10 1.10 0.76 0.89
N GLY A 11 0.11 1.67 0.93
CA GLY A 11 -1.30 1.33 0.80
C GLY A 11 -1.81 1.68 -0.59
N THR A 12 -2.53 0.78 -1.22
CA THR A 12 -3.04 0.96 -2.57
C THR A 12 -4.54 0.68 -2.62
N GLY A 13 -5.34 1.68 -3.00
CA GLY A 13 -6.74 1.48 -3.32
C GLY A 13 -6.89 0.80 -4.68
N LEU A 14 -7.61 -0.31 -4.73
CA LEU A 14 -7.75 -1.05 -5.99
C LEU A 14 -8.71 -0.39 -6.99
N ALA A 15 -9.41 0.66 -6.59
CA ALA A 15 -10.21 1.51 -7.47
C ALA A 15 -9.50 2.83 -7.84
N ASP A 16 -8.22 2.95 -7.53
CA ASP A 16 -7.44 4.15 -7.82
C ASP A 16 -7.24 4.31 -9.33
N ARG A 17 -7.79 5.39 -9.89
CA ARG A 17 -7.64 5.74 -11.31
C ARG A 17 -6.66 6.88 -11.54
N THR A 18 -6.23 7.53 -10.48
CA THR A 18 -5.22 8.60 -10.54
C THR A 18 -3.83 8.00 -10.69
N ILE A 19 -3.52 7.05 -9.82
CA ILE A 19 -2.31 6.23 -9.94
C ILE A 19 -2.77 4.77 -9.96
N PRO A 20 -2.89 4.16 -11.13
CA PRO A 20 -3.43 2.81 -11.25
C PRO A 20 -2.72 1.79 -10.36
N PRO A 21 -3.44 0.80 -9.81
CA PRO A 21 -2.84 -0.19 -8.91
C PRO A 21 -1.65 -0.94 -9.52
N GLN A 22 -1.65 -1.15 -10.83
CA GLN A 22 -0.53 -1.81 -11.51
C GLN A 22 0.76 -0.99 -11.44
N HIS A 23 0.64 0.35 -11.48
CA HIS A 23 1.80 1.24 -11.32
C HIS A 23 2.31 1.22 -9.89
N GLN A 24 1.42 1.16 -8.92
CA GLN A 24 1.79 1.04 -7.51
C GLN A 24 2.43 -0.30 -7.21
N TYR A 25 1.93 -1.37 -7.84
CA TYR A 25 2.58 -2.68 -7.78
C TYR A 25 4.02 -2.63 -8.31
N ALA A 26 4.23 -1.98 -9.44
CA ALA A 26 5.56 -1.85 -10.03
C ALA A 26 6.52 -1.12 -9.09
N ALA A 27 6.03 -0.07 -8.41
CA ALA A 27 6.82 0.65 -7.41
C ALA A 27 7.15 -0.24 -6.21
N ALA A 28 6.16 -0.99 -5.70
CA ALA A 28 6.37 -1.93 -4.60
C ALA A 28 7.40 -3.00 -4.97
N ALA A 29 7.28 -3.58 -6.16
CA ALA A 29 8.21 -4.60 -6.64
C ALA A 29 9.64 -4.05 -6.75
N ALA A 30 9.79 -2.82 -7.24
CA ALA A 30 11.10 -2.17 -7.36
C ALA A 30 11.72 -1.89 -5.99
N LEU A 31 10.93 -1.43 -5.03
CA LEU A 31 11.39 -1.21 -3.65
C LEU A 31 11.83 -2.52 -2.99
N CYS A 32 11.07 -3.59 -3.18
CA CYS A 32 11.42 -4.92 -2.67
C CYS A 32 12.70 -5.43 -3.32
N ALA A 33 12.84 -5.27 -4.63
CA ALA A 33 14.05 -5.70 -5.37
C ALA A 33 15.30 -4.96 -4.91
N ALA A 34 15.16 -3.71 -4.45
CA ALA A 34 16.24 -2.94 -3.89
C ALA A 34 16.62 -3.34 -2.45
N GLY A 35 15.93 -4.32 -1.87
CA GLY A 35 16.22 -4.83 -0.54
C GLY A 35 15.46 -4.14 0.59
N ASN A 36 14.44 -3.34 0.27
CA ASN A 36 13.64 -2.68 1.29
C ASN A 36 12.60 -3.66 1.85
N PRO A 37 12.52 -3.81 3.19
CA PRO A 37 11.37 -4.51 3.79
C PRO A 37 10.13 -3.64 3.59
N LEU A 38 9.15 -4.13 2.85
CA LEU A 38 7.96 -3.40 2.48
C LEU A 38 6.70 -4.19 2.84
N ALA A 39 5.79 -3.55 3.56
CA ALA A 39 4.42 -4.03 3.71
C ALA A 39 3.56 -3.32 2.67
N TRP A 40 3.07 -4.05 1.69
CA TRP A 40 2.16 -3.53 0.67
C TRP A 40 0.76 -4.06 0.92
N LYS A 41 -0.18 -3.17 1.20
CA LYS A 41 -1.59 -3.54 1.43
C LYS A 41 -2.47 -2.97 0.34
N THR A 42 -3.44 -3.76 -0.09
CA THR A 42 -4.43 -3.34 -1.08
C THR A 42 -5.81 -3.26 -0.44
N TYR A 43 -6.63 -2.33 -0.95
CA TYR A 43 -7.95 -2.04 -0.40
C TYR A 43 -8.98 -2.09 -1.52
N PRO A 44 -9.77 -3.19 -1.61
CA PRO A 44 -10.76 -3.36 -2.68
C PRO A 44 -11.79 -2.22 -2.71
N GLY A 45 -12.09 -1.73 -3.90
CA GLY A 45 -13.11 -0.69 -4.10
C GLY A 45 -12.73 0.70 -3.59
N ILE A 46 -11.50 0.92 -3.17
CA ILE A 46 -11.06 2.21 -2.62
C ILE A 46 -10.33 3.02 -3.69
N THR A 47 -10.75 4.28 -3.85
CA THR A 47 -10.19 5.23 -4.81
C THR A 47 -8.91 5.87 -4.27
N HIS A 48 -8.28 6.72 -5.10
CA HIS A 48 -7.12 7.49 -4.67
C HIS A 48 -7.45 8.35 -3.44
N ASN A 49 -8.57 9.05 -3.47
CA ASN A 49 -8.97 9.91 -2.35
C ASN A 49 -9.40 9.11 -1.11
N GLY A 50 -10.04 7.96 -1.30
CA GLY A 50 -10.47 7.10 -0.22
C GLY A 50 -9.32 6.40 0.50
N GLY A 51 -8.16 6.30 -0.15
CA GLY A 51 -7.01 5.56 0.37
C GLY A 51 -6.48 6.07 1.69
N VAL A 52 -6.51 7.38 1.91
CA VAL A 52 -6.02 7.98 3.15
C VAL A 52 -6.78 7.43 4.36
N ASN A 53 -8.12 7.43 4.29
CA ASN A 53 -8.94 6.92 5.39
C ASN A 53 -8.89 5.40 5.50
N ALA A 54 -8.92 4.70 4.38
CA ALA A 54 -8.93 3.23 4.37
C ALA A 54 -7.63 2.65 4.94
N ALA A 55 -6.50 3.27 4.67
CA ALA A 55 -5.19 2.77 5.10
C ALA A 55 -4.76 3.29 6.48
N PHE A 56 -5.49 4.24 7.06
CA PHE A 56 -5.02 4.97 8.24
C PHE A 56 -4.68 4.07 9.41
N ASP A 57 -5.57 3.15 9.77
CA ASP A 57 -5.35 2.27 10.92
C ASP A 57 -4.16 1.34 10.70
N ASP A 58 -4.01 0.83 9.49
CA ASP A 58 -2.89 -0.03 9.14
C ASP A 58 -1.56 0.73 9.15
N GLU A 59 -1.56 1.96 8.63
CA GLU A 59 -0.39 2.84 8.66
C GLU A 59 0.01 3.16 10.09
N LEU A 60 -0.94 3.48 10.95
CA LEU A 60 -0.69 3.82 12.35
C LEU A 60 -0.09 2.63 13.10
N ALA A 61 -0.63 1.43 12.88
CA ALA A 61 -0.11 0.21 13.50
C ALA A 61 1.32 -0.07 13.03
N PHE A 62 1.59 0.14 11.73
CA PHE A 62 2.93 -0.04 11.15
C PHE A 62 3.93 0.94 11.78
N VAL A 63 3.57 2.21 11.86
CA VAL A 63 4.45 3.25 12.44
C VAL A 63 4.74 2.96 13.91
N ARG A 64 3.72 2.55 14.67
CA ARG A 64 3.89 2.20 16.09
C ARG A 64 4.84 1.02 16.28
N ALA A 65 4.72 0.00 15.44
CA ALA A 65 5.62 -1.16 15.49
C ALA A 65 7.06 -0.75 15.17
N ALA A 66 7.26 0.01 14.10
CA ALA A 66 8.58 0.48 13.70
C ALA A 66 9.22 1.33 14.79
N ARG A 67 8.45 2.23 15.37
CA ARG A 67 8.91 3.17 16.40
C ARG A 67 9.32 2.49 17.70
N SER A 68 8.63 1.41 18.07
CA SER A 68 8.92 0.67 19.29
C SER A 68 9.98 -0.42 19.10
N GLY A 69 10.58 -0.52 17.93
CA GLY A 69 11.58 -1.54 17.61
C GLY A 69 11.02 -2.93 17.43
N ARG A 70 9.69 -3.09 17.37
CA ARG A 70 9.08 -4.38 17.07
C ARG A 70 9.25 -4.71 15.59
N PRO A 71 9.29 -6.01 15.24
CA PRO A 71 9.34 -6.39 13.82
C PRO A 71 8.12 -5.84 13.06
N THR A 72 8.38 -5.25 11.90
CA THR A 72 7.31 -4.88 10.95
C THR A 72 7.09 -6.01 9.97
N THR A 73 5.86 -6.11 9.45
CA THR A 73 5.55 -7.12 8.44
C THR A 73 6.13 -6.71 7.09
N SER A 74 6.50 -7.70 6.29
CA SER A 74 6.90 -7.50 4.91
C SER A 74 6.27 -8.60 4.06
N ASN A 75 5.74 -8.26 2.90
CA ASN A 75 5.20 -9.23 1.96
C ASN A 75 5.88 -9.18 0.60
N CYS A 76 7.16 -8.79 0.58
CA CYS A 76 7.95 -8.72 -0.66
C CYS A 76 8.02 -10.06 -1.40
N ASP A 77 7.91 -11.17 -0.69
CA ASP A 77 7.92 -12.52 -1.25
C ASP A 77 6.54 -12.98 -1.78
N ARG A 78 5.50 -12.19 -1.59
CA ARG A 78 4.11 -12.56 -1.91
C ARG A 78 3.37 -11.49 -2.69
N LEU A 79 4.06 -10.62 -3.41
CA LEU A 79 3.40 -9.57 -4.19
C LEU A 79 2.61 -10.17 -5.35
N VAL A 80 1.36 -9.73 -5.50
CA VAL A 80 0.48 -10.16 -6.58
C VAL A 80 0.10 -8.95 -7.41
N LYS A 81 0.38 -9.00 -8.73
CA LYS A 81 0.05 -7.91 -9.63
C LYS A 81 -1.47 -7.75 -9.73
N PRO A 82 -2.02 -6.56 -9.44
CA PRO A 82 -3.46 -6.34 -9.54
C PRO A 82 -3.90 -6.18 -11.00
N ASP A 83 -5.20 -6.36 -11.21
CA ASP A 83 -5.86 -6.07 -12.48
C ASP A 83 -6.07 -4.55 -12.65
N ALA A 84 -6.76 -4.17 -13.73
CA ALA A 84 -7.18 -2.79 -13.96
C ALA A 84 -8.02 -2.27 -12.78
N PRO A 85 -8.12 -0.95 -12.60
CA PRO A 85 -8.85 -0.38 -11.46
C PRO A 85 -10.26 -0.92 -11.32
N GLN A 86 -10.62 -1.30 -10.11
CA GLN A 86 -11.97 -1.76 -9.76
C GLN A 86 -12.96 -0.59 -9.73
N PRO A 87 -14.27 -0.88 -9.78
CA PRO A 87 -15.27 0.15 -9.48
C PRO A 87 -15.12 0.62 -8.02
N ALA A 88 -15.38 1.90 -7.78
CA ALA A 88 -15.38 2.45 -6.43
C ALA A 88 -16.54 1.87 -5.63
N SER A 89 -16.27 1.47 -4.38
CA SER A 89 -17.32 1.00 -3.47
C SER A 89 -18.23 2.17 -3.09
N PRO A 90 -19.56 2.02 -3.23
CA PRO A 90 -20.50 3.06 -2.81
C PRO A 90 -20.58 3.17 -1.29
N GLY A 91 -20.97 4.34 -0.79
CA GLY A 91 -21.22 4.55 0.63
C GLY A 91 -19.97 4.67 1.51
N VAL A 92 -18.79 4.65 0.93
CA VAL A 92 -17.53 4.87 1.67
C VAL A 92 -17.20 6.37 1.67
N PRO A 93 -17.00 7.00 2.84
CA PRO A 93 -16.69 8.42 2.90
C PRO A 93 -15.41 8.77 2.11
N PHE A 94 -15.47 9.90 1.38
CA PHE A 94 -14.36 10.43 0.58
C PHE A 94 -13.85 9.49 -0.52
N ASN A 95 -14.64 8.53 -0.90
CA ASN A 95 -14.27 7.52 -1.91
C ASN A 95 -14.75 7.94 -3.31
N ASP A 96 -14.35 9.09 -3.75
CA ASP A 96 -14.72 9.67 -5.04
C ASP A 96 -13.53 9.81 -6.01
#